data_94d5a921003f32049d9084bd1341ceb7
#
_entry.id   94d5a921003f32049d9084bd1341ceb7
#
_cell.length_a   1.000
_cell.length_b   1.000
_cell.length_c   1.000
_cell.angle_alpha   90.00
_cell.angle_beta   90.00
_cell.angle_gamma   90.00
#
_symmetry.space_group_name_H-M   'P 1'
#
loop_
_entity.id
_entity.type
_entity.pdbx_description
1 polymer ?
#
loop_
_entity_poly.entity_id
_entity_poly.type
_entity_poly.pdbx_seq_one_letter_code
_entity_poly.pdbx_strand_id
1 'polypeptide(L)'
;MARERWEKRGAFVMAAIGSAIGLGNVWRFPYMAYSNGGGAFLIPYIIALITTGIPLVALEYYLGIRYQAGPTEAYGFIRKRSNYIGWFALGVAAMITFYYTVVMAWSLDYLVQSFGVKWAGKEKDFFFGNVLGISDSIWHLGGIRIPILIGNLITWVAIFLIIFKGVKVVGKVVNWTVGLPWVLLAILLIRGITLKGASQGLNYYLNPDFSQLLKPNVWLAAYGQIFFSLSLGFGIMIAYASYMPKDSDINANAWVVSFANCATSFFAGFAVFSTLGYLAMSTNQPVNNIAGAGVGLAFVIYPTAIANLPGGIVFQSLIGIFFFLMLFTLGIDSAFSLVEAIVTGLKDSFKMKRETAAFWVCFVGFIIGLIYSSKGGLYWLDVVDHWMNWGLIIVGLLEAILIAWFFDIKAVSKDIDSTSEIKLNGFWIFAVKYITPIVLIATLVTNVYNEINKPYGGYPIWSLMIGGWILIITLMFAAFALQNRGEYSQMKGKFARFIGWLIMYAGLILTFYFFYTSPVHIPLIILAGSLVVGILIVRSVRKKYEAVA
;
A
#
# COMPACT_ATOMS: atom_id res chain seq x y z
N MET A 1 28.67 -10.53 7.01
CA MET A 1 28.73 -9.17 7.60
C MET A 1 27.66 -9.10 8.70
N ALA A 2 27.93 -8.43 9.82
CA ALA A 2 26.94 -8.23 10.87
C ALA A 2 25.75 -7.41 10.28
N ARG A 3 24.52 -7.76 10.69
CA ARG A 3 23.34 -7.04 10.25
C ARG A 3 23.34 -5.63 10.85
N GLU A 4 22.96 -4.63 10.06
CA GLU A 4 22.73 -3.28 10.55
C GLU A 4 21.69 -3.28 11.67
N ARG A 5 21.75 -2.30 12.58
CA ARG A 5 20.79 -2.18 13.68
C ARG A 5 20.36 -0.74 13.87
N TRP A 6 19.10 -0.56 14.28
CA TRP A 6 18.62 0.72 14.77
C TRP A 6 19.45 1.17 15.98
N GLU A 7 19.76 2.45 16.05
CA GLU A 7 20.53 2.99 17.18
C GLU A 7 19.74 2.94 18.50
N LYS A 8 18.41 3.14 18.40
CA LYS A 8 17.49 3.14 19.55
C LYS A 8 16.13 2.58 19.14
N ARG A 9 15.38 2.00 20.10
CA ARG A 9 13.98 1.57 19.91
C ARG A 9 13.10 2.68 19.31
N GLY A 10 13.27 3.94 19.81
CA GLY A 10 12.50 5.09 19.31
C GLY A 10 12.70 5.35 17.82
N ALA A 11 13.89 5.14 17.27
CA ALA A 11 14.14 5.31 15.83
C ALA A 11 13.38 4.26 15.00
N PHE A 12 13.30 3.01 15.45
CA PHE A 12 12.48 1.97 14.85
C PHE A 12 10.99 2.32 14.90
N VAL A 13 10.49 2.70 16.09
CA VAL A 13 9.08 3.06 16.27
C VAL A 13 8.69 4.23 15.38
N MET A 14 9.51 5.29 15.33
CA MET A 14 9.27 6.44 14.45
C MET A 14 9.32 6.05 12.96
N ALA A 15 10.25 5.20 12.56
CA ALA A 15 10.32 4.72 11.18
C ALA A 15 9.11 3.87 10.81
N ALA A 16 8.64 2.99 11.69
CA ALA A 16 7.46 2.18 11.49
C ALA A 16 6.17 3.04 11.45
N ILE A 17 6.07 4.04 12.33
CA ILE A 17 4.99 5.03 12.30
C ILE A 17 5.01 5.80 10.98
N GLY A 18 6.17 6.34 10.56
CA GLY A 18 6.30 7.09 9.31
C GLY A 18 5.98 6.26 8.08
N SER A 19 6.33 4.97 8.09
CA SER A 19 5.95 4.05 7.03
C SER A 19 4.43 3.81 6.97
N ALA A 20 3.79 3.68 8.13
CA ALA A 20 2.34 3.45 8.22
C ALA A 20 1.54 4.73 7.93
N ILE A 21 2.04 5.89 8.35
CA ILE A 21 1.39 7.19 8.11
C ILE A 21 1.81 7.69 6.73
N GLY A 22 0.89 7.63 5.79
CA GLY A 22 1.12 8.09 4.41
C GLY A 22 -0.02 8.96 3.89
N LEU A 23 -0.02 9.17 2.59
CA LEU A 23 -1.07 9.91 1.89
C LEU A 23 -2.47 9.32 2.15
N GLY A 24 -2.54 8.00 2.36
CA GLY A 24 -3.79 7.28 2.67
C GLY A 24 -4.51 7.76 3.93
N ASN A 25 -3.78 8.25 4.94
CA ASN A 25 -4.37 8.77 6.18
C ASN A 25 -5.09 10.11 5.95
N VAL A 26 -4.61 10.92 5.00
CA VAL A 26 -5.13 12.27 4.75
C VAL A 26 -6.22 12.29 3.68
N TRP A 27 -6.19 11.40 2.69
CA TRP A 27 -7.20 11.41 1.64
C TRP A 27 -8.07 10.14 1.57
N ARG A 28 -7.47 8.93 1.76
CA ARG A 28 -8.24 7.68 1.63
C ARG A 28 -9.13 7.44 2.84
N PHE A 29 -8.60 7.58 4.04
CA PHE A 29 -9.37 7.36 5.27
C PHE A 29 -10.58 8.31 5.39
N PRO A 30 -10.43 9.66 5.20
CA PRO A 30 -11.59 10.55 5.24
C PRO A 30 -12.64 10.18 4.18
N TYR A 31 -12.22 9.80 2.97
CA TYR A 31 -13.13 9.33 1.95
C TYR A 31 -13.85 8.03 2.34
N MET A 32 -13.14 7.06 2.94
CA MET A 32 -13.74 5.83 3.43
C MET A 32 -14.75 6.09 4.56
N ALA A 33 -14.43 6.96 5.50
CA ALA A 33 -15.37 7.37 6.55
C ALA A 33 -16.61 8.04 5.94
N TYR A 34 -16.39 8.97 5.00
CA TYR A 34 -17.45 9.68 4.29
C TYR A 34 -18.39 8.73 3.54
N SER A 35 -17.88 7.84 2.71
CA SER A 35 -18.67 6.96 1.84
C SER A 35 -19.34 5.79 2.57
N ASN A 36 -18.97 5.54 3.84
CA ASN A 36 -19.45 4.40 4.64
C ASN A 36 -20.22 4.82 5.91
N GLY A 37 -20.86 6.00 5.92
CA GLY A 37 -21.78 6.42 6.99
C GLY A 37 -21.13 7.24 8.10
N GLY A 38 -20.06 7.98 7.81
CA GLY A 38 -19.46 8.94 8.74
C GLY A 38 -18.95 8.26 10.02
N GLY A 39 -19.43 8.73 11.18
CA GLY A 39 -19.00 8.20 12.48
C GLY A 39 -19.28 6.71 12.70
N ALA A 40 -20.27 6.13 12.03
CA ALA A 40 -20.54 4.70 12.12
C ALA A 40 -19.37 3.85 11.60
N PHE A 41 -18.65 4.33 10.59
CA PHE A 41 -17.49 3.64 10.02
C PHE A 41 -16.34 3.44 11.03
N LEU A 42 -16.24 4.30 12.06
CA LEU A 42 -15.19 4.19 13.08
C LEU A 42 -15.31 2.90 13.90
N ILE A 43 -16.52 2.35 14.04
CA ILE A 43 -16.75 1.10 14.79
C ILE A 43 -16.07 -0.09 14.10
N PRO A 44 -16.42 -0.46 12.84
CA PRO A 44 -15.74 -1.55 12.14
C PRO A 44 -14.25 -1.25 11.92
N TYR A 45 -13.85 0.03 11.80
CA TYR A 45 -12.45 0.42 11.68
C TYR A 45 -11.64 0.05 12.94
N ILE A 46 -12.14 0.37 14.14
CA ILE A 46 -11.49 -0.02 15.41
C ILE A 46 -11.51 -1.54 15.61
N ILE A 47 -12.62 -2.20 15.26
CA ILE A 47 -12.71 -3.66 15.33
C ILE A 47 -11.68 -4.31 14.39
N ALA A 48 -11.56 -3.82 13.15
CA ALA A 48 -10.56 -4.29 12.20
C ALA A 48 -9.12 -4.06 12.69
N LEU A 49 -8.86 -2.92 13.37
CA LEU A 49 -7.57 -2.63 13.98
C LEU A 49 -7.20 -3.71 15.02
N ILE A 50 -8.13 -4.03 15.93
CA ILE A 50 -7.88 -4.95 17.04
C ILE A 50 -7.84 -6.41 16.56
N THR A 51 -8.68 -6.77 15.59
CA THR A 51 -8.85 -8.16 15.16
C THR A 51 -7.93 -8.59 14.03
N THR A 52 -7.40 -7.67 13.25
CA THR A 52 -6.51 -7.98 12.11
C THR A 52 -5.27 -7.09 12.09
N GLY A 53 -5.41 -5.78 12.26
CA GLY A 53 -4.30 -4.83 12.14
C GLY A 53 -3.17 -5.12 13.11
N ILE A 54 -3.40 -4.93 14.41
CA ILE A 54 -2.39 -5.17 15.46
C ILE A 54 -1.88 -6.61 15.44
N PRO A 55 -2.74 -7.65 15.32
CA PRO A 55 -2.28 -9.03 15.23
C PRO A 55 -1.30 -9.30 14.10
N LEU A 56 -1.53 -8.76 12.91
CA LEU A 56 -0.62 -8.95 11.77
C LEU A 56 0.65 -8.11 11.90
N VAL A 57 0.57 -6.85 12.40
CA VAL A 57 1.79 -6.06 12.68
C VAL A 57 2.70 -6.80 13.66
N ALA A 58 2.14 -7.37 14.74
CA ALA A 58 2.91 -8.17 15.69
C ALA A 58 3.53 -9.42 15.04
N LEU A 59 2.80 -10.06 14.09
CA LEU A 59 3.29 -11.20 13.35
C LEU A 59 4.44 -10.84 12.42
N GLU A 60 4.32 -9.76 11.64
CA GLU A 60 5.38 -9.27 10.76
C GLU A 60 6.62 -8.83 11.56
N TYR A 61 6.44 -8.17 12.72
CA TYR A 61 7.54 -7.85 13.64
C TYR A 61 8.22 -9.11 14.16
N TYR A 62 7.44 -10.11 14.57
CA TYR A 62 7.99 -11.40 14.99
C TYR A 62 8.89 -12.02 13.91
N LEU A 63 8.40 -12.07 12.67
CA LEU A 63 9.18 -12.61 11.54
C LEU A 63 10.52 -11.91 11.37
N GLY A 64 10.51 -10.57 11.36
CA GLY A 64 11.72 -9.77 11.22
C GLY A 64 12.69 -9.93 12.39
N ILE A 65 12.21 -9.80 13.63
CA ILE A 65 13.02 -9.87 14.85
C ILE A 65 13.57 -11.27 15.08
N ARG A 66 12.72 -12.29 14.96
CA ARG A 66 13.13 -13.69 15.26
C ARG A 66 14.18 -14.19 14.29
N TYR A 67 13.95 -13.99 13.00
CA TYR A 67 14.81 -14.54 11.95
C TYR A 67 15.94 -13.59 11.52
N GLN A 68 15.88 -12.33 11.92
CA GLN A 68 16.88 -11.31 11.54
C GLN A 68 17.10 -11.30 10.02
N ALA A 69 16.01 -11.39 9.26
CA ALA A 69 15.97 -11.52 7.81
C ALA A 69 14.88 -10.64 7.20
N GLY A 70 15.11 -10.14 5.99
CA GLY A 70 14.10 -9.48 5.19
C GLY A 70 13.01 -10.44 4.71
N PRO A 71 11.92 -9.91 4.10
CA PRO A 71 10.73 -10.71 3.80
C PRO A 71 11.02 -11.89 2.88
N THR A 72 11.94 -11.77 1.93
CA THR A 72 12.29 -12.85 1.00
C THR A 72 12.92 -14.08 1.66
N GLU A 73 13.57 -13.94 2.80
CA GLU A 73 14.18 -15.05 3.52
C GLU A 73 13.37 -15.43 4.77
N ALA A 74 12.71 -14.47 5.43
CA ALA A 74 12.00 -14.70 6.69
C ALA A 74 10.93 -15.81 6.57
N TYR A 75 10.14 -15.81 5.50
CA TYR A 75 9.13 -16.86 5.27
C TYR A 75 9.74 -18.24 5.02
N GLY A 76 10.94 -18.28 4.43
CA GLY A 76 11.67 -19.54 4.19
C GLY A 76 12.10 -20.26 5.46
N PHE A 77 12.34 -19.51 6.56
CA PHE A 77 12.66 -20.09 7.87
C PHE A 77 11.42 -20.75 8.52
N ILE A 78 10.21 -20.30 8.19
CA ILE A 78 8.96 -20.92 8.65
C ILE A 78 8.75 -22.26 7.96
N ARG A 79 8.82 -22.25 6.63
CA ARG A 79 8.67 -23.44 5.82
C ARG A 79 9.53 -23.35 4.57
N LYS A 80 10.29 -24.40 4.31
CA LYS A 80 11.06 -24.51 3.07
C LYS A 80 10.16 -24.22 1.86
N ARG A 81 10.61 -23.36 0.97
CA ARG A 81 9.87 -22.93 -0.23
C ARG A 81 8.69 -21.98 0.01
N SER A 82 8.64 -21.26 1.12
CA SER A 82 7.66 -20.17 1.32
C SER A 82 8.22 -18.78 0.99
N ASN A 83 9.47 -18.67 0.55
CA ASN A 83 10.12 -17.42 0.16
C ASN A 83 9.36 -16.67 -0.95
N TYR A 84 8.53 -17.38 -1.76
CA TYR A 84 7.72 -16.75 -2.79
C TYR A 84 6.74 -15.71 -2.22
N ILE A 85 6.27 -15.88 -0.98
CA ILE A 85 5.39 -14.90 -0.33
C ILE A 85 6.13 -13.57 -0.19
N GLY A 86 7.37 -13.59 0.30
CA GLY A 86 8.21 -12.40 0.41
C GLY A 86 8.56 -11.78 -0.94
N TRP A 87 8.86 -12.58 -1.96
CA TRP A 87 9.12 -12.07 -3.30
C TRP A 87 7.88 -11.45 -3.93
N PHE A 88 6.71 -12.05 -3.73
CA PHE A 88 5.45 -11.50 -4.21
C PHE A 88 5.10 -10.19 -3.50
N ALA A 89 5.27 -10.14 -2.17
CA ALA A 89 5.11 -8.92 -1.38
C ALA A 89 5.98 -7.77 -1.90
N LEU A 90 7.28 -8.04 -2.14
CA LEU A 90 8.19 -7.03 -2.69
C LEU A 90 7.86 -6.64 -4.13
N GLY A 91 7.34 -7.56 -4.94
CA GLY A 91 6.86 -7.27 -6.28
C GLY A 91 5.67 -6.30 -6.26
N VAL A 92 4.70 -6.54 -5.41
CA VAL A 92 3.54 -5.64 -5.19
C VAL A 92 4.01 -4.29 -4.65
N ALA A 93 4.89 -4.29 -3.64
CA ALA A 93 5.48 -3.07 -3.07
C ALA A 93 6.22 -2.24 -4.12
N ALA A 94 6.97 -2.87 -5.03
CA ALA A 94 7.67 -2.20 -6.12
C ALA A 94 6.70 -1.51 -7.08
N MET A 95 5.64 -2.21 -7.52
CA MET A 95 4.62 -1.64 -8.41
C MET A 95 3.95 -0.41 -7.77
N ILE A 96 3.60 -0.49 -6.49
CA ILE A 96 3.04 0.63 -5.75
C ILE A 96 4.02 1.80 -5.69
N THR A 97 5.29 1.54 -5.37
CA THR A 97 6.30 2.59 -5.26
C THR A 97 6.48 3.37 -6.57
N PHE A 98 6.42 2.68 -7.71
CA PHE A 98 6.67 3.27 -9.02
C PHE A 98 5.64 4.35 -9.41
N TYR A 99 4.37 4.21 -9.05
CA TYR A 99 3.39 5.27 -9.27
C TYR A 99 3.29 6.24 -8.07
N TYR A 100 3.57 5.78 -6.86
CA TYR A 100 3.45 6.58 -5.65
C TYR A 100 4.41 7.79 -5.65
N THR A 101 5.63 7.61 -6.17
CA THR A 101 6.60 8.70 -6.35
C THR A 101 6.12 9.77 -7.33
N VAL A 102 5.30 9.40 -8.31
CA VAL A 102 4.69 10.36 -9.24
C VAL A 102 3.58 11.17 -8.56
N VAL A 103 2.80 10.57 -7.66
CA VAL A 103 1.84 11.31 -6.83
C VAL A 103 2.56 12.31 -5.92
N MET A 104 3.71 11.93 -5.40
CA MET A 104 4.56 12.87 -4.64
C MET A 104 5.10 13.99 -5.53
N ALA A 105 5.42 13.72 -6.78
CA ALA A 105 5.81 14.75 -7.74
C ALA A 105 4.69 15.77 -7.99
N TRP A 106 3.42 15.35 -8.01
CA TRP A 106 2.29 16.28 -8.05
C TRP A 106 2.24 17.18 -6.82
N SER A 107 2.53 16.62 -5.64
CA SER A 107 2.60 17.40 -4.40
C SER A 107 3.72 18.47 -4.44
N LEU A 108 4.88 18.14 -5.02
CA LEU A 108 5.97 19.10 -5.25
C LEU A 108 5.58 20.19 -6.26
N ASP A 109 4.90 19.84 -7.35
CA ASP A 109 4.41 20.85 -8.30
C ASP A 109 3.44 21.82 -7.62
N TYR A 110 2.45 21.29 -6.89
CA TYR A 110 1.50 22.11 -6.14
C TYR A 110 2.18 22.94 -5.03
N LEU A 111 3.24 22.45 -4.40
CA LEU A 111 4.02 23.22 -3.44
C LEU A 111 4.60 24.49 -4.09
N VAL A 112 5.15 24.37 -5.30
CA VAL A 112 5.64 25.51 -6.08
C VAL A 112 4.48 26.41 -6.52
N GLN A 113 3.36 25.84 -6.97
CA GLN A 113 2.20 26.59 -7.44
C GLN A 113 1.41 27.26 -6.29
N SER A 114 1.68 26.88 -5.02
CA SER A 114 1.11 27.53 -3.82
C SER A 114 1.51 28.99 -3.69
N PHE A 115 2.66 29.37 -4.23
CA PHE A 115 3.04 30.78 -4.31
C PHE A 115 2.09 31.51 -5.27
N GLY A 116 1.15 32.25 -4.68
CA GLY A 116 0.11 32.99 -5.41
C GLY A 116 -1.13 32.16 -5.76
N VAL A 117 -1.29 30.95 -5.17
CA VAL A 117 -2.49 30.10 -5.29
C VAL A 117 -2.95 29.98 -6.75
N LYS A 118 -2.06 29.54 -7.64
CA LYS A 118 -2.26 29.60 -9.10
C LYS A 118 -3.43 28.79 -9.63
N TRP A 119 -4.02 27.94 -8.82
CA TRP A 119 -5.20 27.14 -9.14
C TRP A 119 -6.53 27.85 -8.83
N ALA A 120 -6.52 28.99 -8.11
CA ALA A 120 -7.72 29.64 -7.61
C ALA A 120 -8.74 29.91 -8.73
N GLY A 121 -9.97 29.46 -8.51
CA GLY A 121 -11.10 29.61 -9.44
C GLY A 121 -11.11 28.67 -10.65
N LYS A 122 -10.12 27.76 -10.77
CA LYS A 122 -10.01 26.78 -11.86
C LYS A 122 -9.38 25.46 -11.41
N GLU A 123 -9.64 25.04 -10.18
CA GLU A 123 -8.89 23.98 -9.48
C GLU A 123 -8.92 22.65 -10.23
N LYS A 124 -10.10 22.27 -10.76
CA LYS A 124 -10.26 21.04 -11.54
C LYS A 124 -9.47 21.10 -12.85
N ASP A 125 -9.65 22.18 -13.60
CA ASP A 125 -8.94 22.37 -14.87
C ASP A 125 -7.44 22.55 -14.66
N PHE A 126 -7.05 23.13 -13.53
CA PHE A 126 -5.66 23.27 -13.16
C PHE A 126 -5.02 21.90 -12.92
N PHE A 127 -5.66 21.02 -12.14
CA PHE A 127 -5.11 19.69 -11.90
C PHE A 127 -5.10 18.84 -13.18
N PHE A 128 -6.26 18.63 -13.80
CA PHE A 128 -6.36 17.72 -14.94
C PHE A 128 -5.74 18.31 -16.22
N GLY A 129 -5.91 19.60 -16.46
CA GLY A 129 -5.40 20.26 -17.66
C GLY A 129 -3.96 20.76 -17.52
N ASN A 130 -3.64 21.55 -16.47
CA ASN A 130 -2.32 22.18 -16.38
C ASN A 130 -1.27 21.24 -15.77
N VAL A 131 -1.56 20.57 -14.65
CA VAL A 131 -0.60 19.67 -13.98
C VAL A 131 -0.46 18.39 -14.78
N LEU A 132 -1.53 17.63 -14.94
CA LEU A 132 -1.50 16.34 -15.64
C LEU A 132 -1.44 16.52 -17.17
N GLY A 133 -2.13 17.54 -17.71
CA GLY A 133 -2.38 17.63 -19.15
C GLY A 133 -3.05 16.38 -19.67
N ILE A 134 -4.04 15.86 -18.90
CA ILE A 134 -4.59 14.52 -19.08
C ILE A 134 -5.01 14.26 -20.51
N SER A 135 -4.67 13.08 -21.03
CA SER A 135 -5.09 12.62 -22.36
C SER A 135 -6.57 12.22 -22.36
N ASP A 136 -7.12 12.07 -23.55
CA ASP A 136 -8.52 11.71 -23.79
C ASP A 136 -8.85 10.25 -23.42
N SER A 137 -7.83 9.39 -23.37
CA SER A 137 -8.03 7.98 -23.03
C SER A 137 -6.76 7.29 -22.54
N ILE A 138 -6.93 6.12 -21.90
CA ILE A 138 -5.83 5.26 -21.46
C ILE A 138 -4.94 4.75 -22.61
N TRP A 139 -5.45 4.75 -23.86
CA TRP A 139 -4.69 4.40 -25.07
C TRP A 139 -3.62 5.41 -25.41
N HIS A 140 -3.86 6.69 -25.12
CA HIS A 140 -2.96 7.77 -25.47
C HIS A 140 -2.12 8.15 -24.26
N LEU A 141 -0.93 7.55 -24.13
CA LEU A 141 0.03 7.98 -23.12
C LEU A 141 0.40 9.46 -23.25
N GLY A 142 0.40 9.98 -24.48
CA GLY A 142 0.80 11.36 -24.76
C GLY A 142 2.27 11.60 -24.44
N GLY A 143 2.66 12.88 -24.39
CA GLY A 143 4.02 13.26 -23.98
C GLY A 143 4.22 13.22 -22.48
N ILE A 144 5.47 13.11 -22.05
CA ILE A 144 5.87 13.21 -20.63
C ILE A 144 5.66 14.65 -20.13
N ARG A 145 5.10 14.81 -18.93
CA ARG A 145 4.94 16.11 -18.27
C ARG A 145 6.23 16.48 -17.56
N ILE A 146 6.94 17.48 -18.07
CA ILE A 146 8.26 17.87 -17.57
C ILE A 146 8.25 18.27 -16.08
N PRO A 147 7.30 19.05 -15.54
CA PRO A 147 7.25 19.32 -14.09
C PRO A 147 7.10 18.05 -13.26
N ILE A 148 6.27 17.12 -13.71
CA ILE A 148 6.08 15.83 -13.03
C ILE A 148 7.34 14.97 -13.12
N LEU A 149 8.01 14.93 -14.26
CA LEU A 149 9.28 14.23 -14.45
C LEU A 149 10.35 14.74 -13.50
N ILE A 150 10.51 16.05 -13.38
CA ILE A 150 11.46 16.68 -12.47
C ILE A 150 11.11 16.33 -11.01
N GLY A 151 9.84 16.48 -10.63
CA GLY A 151 9.36 16.11 -9.28
C GLY A 151 9.59 14.64 -8.96
N ASN A 152 9.35 13.73 -9.91
CA ASN A 152 9.62 12.30 -9.78
C ASN A 152 11.12 12.01 -9.62
N LEU A 153 11.98 12.67 -10.40
CA LEU A 153 13.44 12.56 -10.27
C LEU A 153 13.90 13.04 -8.88
N ILE A 154 13.43 14.21 -8.43
CA ILE A 154 13.74 14.74 -7.09
C ILE A 154 13.33 13.74 -6.02
N THR A 155 12.16 13.15 -6.13
CA THR A 155 11.64 12.15 -5.17
C THR A 155 12.54 10.92 -5.13
N TRP A 156 12.92 10.34 -6.29
CA TRP A 156 13.80 9.17 -6.33
C TRP A 156 15.21 9.45 -5.82
N VAL A 157 15.75 10.63 -6.12
CA VAL A 157 17.05 11.07 -5.57
C VAL A 157 16.97 11.23 -4.06
N ALA A 158 15.90 11.83 -3.53
CA ALA A 158 15.70 11.97 -2.09
C ALA A 158 15.61 10.59 -1.41
N ILE A 159 14.82 9.66 -1.96
CA ILE A 159 14.73 8.27 -1.46
C ILE A 159 16.12 7.61 -1.44
N PHE A 160 16.85 7.70 -2.55
CA PHE A 160 18.20 7.12 -2.63
C PHE A 160 19.12 7.68 -1.54
N LEU A 161 19.16 9.01 -1.37
CA LEU A 161 20.00 9.68 -0.36
C LEU A 161 19.64 9.30 1.08
N ILE A 162 18.36 8.97 1.34
CA ILE A 162 17.91 8.54 2.66
C ILE A 162 18.37 7.11 2.96
N ILE A 163 18.22 6.19 1.99
CA ILE A 163 18.39 4.75 2.25
C ILE A 163 19.81 4.21 2.02
N PHE A 164 20.63 4.86 1.16
CA PHE A 164 21.89 4.27 0.71
C PHE A 164 22.92 4.04 1.84
N LYS A 165 22.87 4.85 2.91
CA LYS A 165 23.76 4.74 4.09
C LYS A 165 23.18 3.89 5.22
N GLY A 166 22.00 3.31 5.04
CA GLY A 166 21.41 2.36 5.98
C GLY A 166 20.48 2.96 7.03
N VAL A 167 19.96 2.09 7.88
CA VAL A 167 18.90 2.41 8.84
C VAL A 167 19.29 3.48 9.88
N LYS A 168 20.57 3.70 10.11
CA LYS A 168 21.01 4.80 11.00
C LYS A 168 20.67 6.18 10.45
N VAL A 169 20.80 6.38 9.12
CA VAL A 169 20.41 7.63 8.46
C VAL A 169 18.90 7.75 8.42
N VAL A 170 18.20 6.67 8.05
CA VAL A 170 16.75 6.59 8.11
C VAL A 170 16.24 7.02 9.50
N GLY A 171 16.79 6.47 10.60
CA GLY A 171 16.41 6.81 11.96
C GLY A 171 16.59 8.28 12.34
N LYS A 172 17.51 9.01 11.69
CA LYS A 172 17.64 10.47 11.89
C LYS A 172 16.62 11.26 11.08
N VAL A 173 16.37 10.83 9.86
CA VAL A 173 15.44 11.49 8.94
C VAL A 173 14.00 11.40 9.44
N VAL A 174 13.57 10.21 9.91
CA VAL A 174 12.19 9.99 10.36
C VAL A 174 11.76 10.89 11.52
N ASN A 175 12.67 11.35 12.36
CA ASN A 175 12.32 12.30 13.43
C ASN A 175 11.74 13.61 12.85
N TRP A 176 12.21 14.03 11.68
CA TRP A 176 11.74 15.24 11.00
C TRP A 176 10.56 14.94 10.07
N THR A 177 10.66 13.87 9.27
CA THR A 177 9.66 13.55 8.26
C THR A 177 8.35 13.02 8.86
N VAL A 178 8.37 12.48 10.09
CA VAL A 178 7.16 12.13 10.86
C VAL A 178 6.69 13.29 11.74
N GLY A 179 7.61 14.00 12.41
CA GLY A 179 7.26 15.09 13.31
C GLY A 179 6.69 16.30 12.60
N LEU A 180 7.27 16.71 11.47
CA LEU A 180 6.82 17.86 10.70
C LEU A 180 5.37 17.72 10.19
N PRO A 181 4.95 16.59 9.56
CA PRO A 181 3.56 16.40 9.18
C PRO A 181 2.56 16.52 10.33
N TRP A 182 2.89 16.05 11.51
CA TRP A 182 2.00 16.17 12.67
C TRP A 182 1.81 17.63 13.10
N VAL A 183 2.89 18.41 13.09
CA VAL A 183 2.81 19.86 13.37
C VAL A 183 1.97 20.57 12.32
N LEU A 184 2.21 20.29 11.04
CA LEU A 184 1.45 20.87 9.93
C LEU A 184 -0.02 20.45 9.96
N LEU A 185 -0.30 19.18 10.25
CA LEU A 185 -1.66 18.68 10.42
C LEU A 185 -2.38 19.37 11.59
N ALA A 186 -1.69 19.58 12.72
CA ALA A 186 -2.26 20.32 13.86
C ALA A 186 -2.61 21.76 13.48
N ILE A 187 -1.76 22.45 12.71
CA ILE A 187 -2.04 23.81 12.21
C ILE A 187 -3.27 23.79 11.29
N LEU A 188 -3.35 22.86 10.35
CA LEU A 188 -4.48 22.72 9.44
C LEU A 188 -5.76 22.36 10.20
N LEU A 189 -5.69 21.49 11.20
CA LEU A 189 -6.80 21.13 12.06
C LEU A 189 -7.33 22.34 12.84
N ILE A 190 -6.45 23.07 13.55
CA ILE A 190 -6.83 24.26 14.31
C ILE A 190 -7.47 25.29 13.38
N ARG A 191 -6.89 25.50 12.21
CA ARG A 191 -7.48 26.41 11.21
C ARG A 191 -8.83 25.91 10.72
N GLY A 192 -8.94 24.62 10.41
CA GLY A 192 -10.17 24.01 9.91
C GLY A 192 -11.34 24.20 10.88
N ILE A 193 -11.16 23.86 12.16
CA ILE A 193 -12.24 23.93 13.18
C ILE A 193 -12.66 25.37 13.50
N THR A 194 -11.83 26.37 13.20
CA THR A 194 -12.16 27.80 13.38
C THR A 194 -12.91 28.42 12.19
N LEU A 195 -13.09 27.67 11.09
CA LEU A 195 -13.83 28.15 9.92
C LEU A 195 -15.35 28.14 10.17
N LYS A 196 -16.03 29.13 9.59
CA LYS A 196 -17.52 29.15 9.60
C LYS A 196 -18.03 27.94 8.81
N GLY A 197 -18.99 27.20 9.36
CA GLY A 197 -19.52 25.97 8.74
C GLY A 197 -18.73 24.69 9.06
N ALA A 198 -17.58 24.77 9.74
CA ALA A 198 -16.80 23.60 10.16
C ALA A 198 -17.66 22.58 10.94
N SER A 199 -18.58 23.07 11.80
CA SER A 199 -19.48 22.22 12.57
C SER A 199 -20.38 21.32 11.70
N GLN A 200 -20.77 21.75 10.51
CA GLN A 200 -21.57 20.93 9.59
C GLN A 200 -20.77 19.73 9.09
N GLY A 201 -19.51 19.96 8.68
CA GLY A 201 -18.62 18.89 8.25
C GLY A 201 -18.23 17.96 9.40
N LEU A 202 -17.91 18.51 10.57
CA LEU A 202 -17.60 17.71 11.76
C LEU A 202 -18.80 16.88 12.23
N ASN A 203 -20.00 17.43 12.18
CA ASN A 203 -21.22 16.67 12.46
C ASN A 203 -21.40 15.52 11.47
N TYR A 204 -21.15 15.76 10.18
CA TYR A 204 -21.18 14.72 9.17
C TYR A 204 -20.15 13.60 9.44
N TYR A 205 -18.94 13.96 9.87
CA TYR A 205 -17.86 13.02 10.17
C TYR A 205 -18.14 12.19 11.42
N LEU A 206 -18.71 12.80 12.47
CA LEU A 206 -18.85 12.18 13.78
C LEU A 206 -20.24 11.61 14.03
N ASN A 207 -21.28 12.12 13.36
CA ASN A 207 -22.65 11.63 13.55
C ASN A 207 -22.81 10.24 12.90
N PRO A 208 -23.11 9.18 13.69
CA PRO A 208 -23.12 7.84 13.15
C PRO A 208 -24.47 7.51 12.49
N ASP A 209 -24.43 7.05 11.26
CA ASP A 209 -25.53 6.31 10.65
C ASP A 209 -25.35 4.80 10.92
N PHE A 210 -25.89 4.33 12.02
CA PHE A 210 -25.79 2.92 12.43
C PHE A 210 -26.42 1.93 11.43
N SER A 211 -27.30 2.37 10.54
CA SER A 211 -27.86 1.50 9.50
C SER A 211 -26.79 0.97 8.53
N GLN A 212 -25.69 1.70 8.39
CA GLN A 212 -24.57 1.29 7.54
C GLN A 212 -23.84 0.06 8.11
N LEU A 213 -23.88 -0.16 9.43
CA LEU A 213 -23.26 -1.35 10.05
C LEU A 213 -23.88 -2.67 9.62
N LEU A 214 -25.10 -2.63 9.08
CA LEU A 214 -25.79 -3.80 8.51
C LEU A 214 -25.27 -4.17 7.11
N LYS A 215 -24.49 -3.29 6.48
CA LYS A 215 -23.96 -3.51 5.14
C LYS A 215 -22.59 -4.21 5.21
N PRO A 216 -22.42 -5.42 4.67
CA PRO A 216 -21.13 -6.13 4.67
C PRO A 216 -19.97 -5.33 4.06
N ASN A 217 -20.25 -4.55 3.00
CA ASN A 217 -19.25 -3.74 2.31
C ASN A 217 -18.60 -2.70 3.22
N VAL A 218 -19.29 -2.16 4.23
CA VAL A 218 -18.73 -1.20 5.20
C VAL A 218 -17.66 -1.87 6.06
N TRP A 219 -17.89 -3.13 6.46
CA TRP A 219 -16.91 -3.93 7.20
C TRP A 219 -15.69 -4.25 6.33
N LEU A 220 -15.92 -4.73 5.10
CA LEU A 220 -14.81 -5.02 4.18
C LEU A 220 -13.98 -3.77 3.87
N ALA A 221 -14.63 -2.60 3.71
CA ALA A 221 -13.95 -1.32 3.53
C ALA A 221 -13.09 -0.94 4.74
N ALA A 222 -13.57 -1.18 5.96
CA ALA A 222 -12.83 -0.91 7.20
C ALA A 222 -11.59 -1.81 7.34
N TYR A 223 -11.76 -3.12 7.11
CA TYR A 223 -10.63 -4.06 7.12
C TYR A 223 -9.61 -3.75 6.03
N GLY A 224 -10.06 -3.45 4.82
CA GLY A 224 -9.20 -3.03 3.72
C GLY A 224 -8.44 -1.73 4.04
N GLN A 225 -9.09 -0.76 4.70
CA GLN A 225 -8.45 0.48 5.12
C GLN A 225 -7.38 0.24 6.19
N ILE A 226 -7.63 -0.59 7.20
CA ILE A 226 -6.65 -0.95 8.23
C ILE A 226 -5.47 -1.69 7.60
N PHE A 227 -5.74 -2.65 6.73
CA PHE A 227 -4.71 -3.44 6.06
C PHE A 227 -3.74 -2.56 5.28
N PHE A 228 -4.29 -1.67 4.46
CA PHE A 228 -3.50 -0.74 3.66
C PHE A 228 -2.77 0.29 4.53
N SER A 229 -3.46 0.90 5.51
CA SER A 229 -2.92 1.98 6.35
C SER A 229 -1.78 1.53 7.26
N LEU A 230 -1.78 0.28 7.73
CA LEU A 230 -0.70 -0.28 8.55
C LEU A 230 0.44 -0.88 7.73
N SER A 231 0.43 -0.70 6.40
CA SER A 231 1.45 -1.26 5.49
C SER A 231 1.62 -2.77 5.62
N LEU A 232 0.52 -3.51 5.84
CA LEU A 232 0.52 -4.96 5.97
C LEU A 232 0.66 -5.65 4.61
N GLY A 233 1.43 -6.72 4.55
CA GLY A 233 1.68 -7.46 3.32
C GLY A 233 2.68 -6.80 2.36
N PHE A 234 3.26 -5.66 2.70
CA PHE A 234 4.31 -5.00 1.91
C PHE A 234 5.72 -5.56 2.19
N GLY A 235 5.87 -6.31 3.28
CA GLY A 235 7.17 -6.77 3.78
C GLY A 235 7.98 -5.67 4.50
N ILE A 236 7.45 -4.46 4.63
CA ILE A 236 8.13 -3.33 5.28
C ILE A 236 8.36 -3.62 6.76
N MET A 237 7.30 -4.03 7.46
CA MET A 237 7.35 -4.26 8.90
C MET A 237 8.31 -5.41 9.23
N ILE A 238 8.39 -6.45 8.38
CA ILE A 238 9.39 -7.53 8.48
C ILE A 238 10.80 -6.96 8.28
N ALA A 239 11.00 -6.15 7.22
CA ALA A 239 12.31 -5.58 6.91
C ALA A 239 12.81 -4.68 8.05
N TYR A 240 12.00 -3.75 8.54
CA TYR A 240 12.35 -2.84 9.62
C TYR A 240 12.61 -3.57 10.95
N ALA A 241 11.75 -4.52 11.30
CA ALA A 241 11.89 -5.33 12.49
C ALA A 241 13.14 -6.20 12.45
N SER A 242 13.60 -6.61 11.27
CA SER A 242 14.83 -7.41 11.12
C SER A 242 16.12 -6.70 11.57
N TYR A 243 16.08 -5.40 11.73
CA TYR A 243 17.16 -4.58 12.27
C TYR A 243 17.07 -4.33 13.77
N MET A 244 16.03 -4.88 14.45
CA MET A 244 15.87 -4.81 15.89
C MET A 244 16.64 -5.93 16.60
N PRO A 245 17.05 -5.74 17.87
CA PRO A 245 17.53 -6.82 18.71
C PRO A 245 16.48 -7.91 18.93
N LYS A 246 16.90 -9.16 19.16
CA LYS A 246 15.99 -10.31 19.33
C LYS A 246 15.13 -10.27 20.59
N ASP A 247 15.56 -9.52 21.59
CA ASP A 247 14.91 -9.29 22.88
C ASP A 247 13.94 -8.10 22.88
N SER A 248 13.67 -7.53 21.69
CA SER A 248 12.78 -6.38 21.56
C SER A 248 11.33 -6.74 21.87
N ASP A 249 10.61 -5.81 22.53
CA ASP A 249 9.18 -5.94 22.81
C ASP A 249 8.36 -5.82 21.50
N ILE A 250 7.88 -6.96 21.02
CA ILE A 250 7.16 -7.06 19.76
C ILE A 250 5.77 -6.45 19.89
N ASN A 251 5.03 -6.87 20.92
CA ASN A 251 3.61 -6.53 21.03
C ASN A 251 3.38 -5.07 21.41
N ALA A 252 4.15 -4.51 22.36
CA ALA A 252 4.05 -3.10 22.69
C ALA A 252 4.38 -2.20 21.47
N ASN A 253 5.38 -2.56 20.67
CA ASN A 253 5.69 -1.82 19.45
C ASN A 253 4.55 -1.90 18.44
N ALA A 254 3.91 -3.07 18.26
CA ALA A 254 2.77 -3.23 17.36
C ALA A 254 1.58 -2.34 17.77
N TRP A 255 1.27 -2.29 19.07
CA TRP A 255 0.23 -1.42 19.61
C TRP A 255 0.54 0.06 19.39
N VAL A 256 1.73 0.51 19.75
CA VAL A 256 2.14 1.93 19.63
C VAL A 256 2.06 2.40 18.18
N VAL A 257 2.63 1.64 17.25
CA VAL A 257 2.64 2.01 15.82
C VAL A 257 1.23 2.01 15.24
N SER A 258 0.43 1.01 15.55
CA SER A 258 -0.93 0.88 15.02
C SER A 258 -1.85 1.99 15.55
N PHE A 259 -1.78 2.32 16.84
CA PHE A 259 -2.55 3.42 17.42
C PHE A 259 -2.10 4.78 16.90
N ALA A 260 -0.79 5.04 16.78
CA ALA A 260 -0.27 6.29 16.24
C ALA A 260 -0.77 6.52 14.80
N ASN A 261 -0.77 5.46 13.96
CA ASN A 261 -1.32 5.52 12.62
C ASN A 261 -2.82 5.83 12.61
N CYS A 262 -3.61 5.11 13.41
CA CYS A 262 -5.07 5.32 13.46
C CYS A 262 -5.43 6.69 14.05
N ALA A 263 -4.71 7.15 15.07
CA ALA A 263 -4.88 8.48 15.62
C ALA A 263 -4.61 9.56 14.56
N THR A 264 -3.55 9.42 13.76
CA THR A 264 -3.25 10.35 12.67
C THR A 264 -4.37 10.38 11.63
N SER A 265 -4.91 9.21 11.22
CA SER A 265 -6.07 9.14 10.33
C SER A 265 -7.29 9.88 10.90
N PHE A 266 -7.56 9.64 12.19
CA PHE A 266 -8.69 10.25 12.89
C PHE A 266 -8.55 11.78 12.97
N PHE A 267 -7.37 12.29 13.34
CA PHE A 267 -7.09 13.73 13.37
C PHE A 267 -7.11 14.35 11.97
N ALA A 268 -6.60 13.66 10.96
CA ALA A 268 -6.72 14.10 9.57
C ALA A 268 -8.19 14.23 9.15
N GLY A 269 -9.05 13.31 9.57
CA GLY A 269 -10.50 13.40 9.37
C GLY A 269 -11.11 14.71 9.88
N PHE A 270 -10.71 15.16 11.07
CA PHE A 270 -11.17 16.47 11.59
C PHE A 270 -10.74 17.64 10.69
N ALA A 271 -9.48 17.66 10.27
CA ALA A 271 -8.99 18.71 9.37
C ALA A 271 -9.73 18.71 8.02
N VAL A 272 -9.96 17.52 7.46
CA VAL A 272 -10.68 17.34 6.20
C VAL A 272 -12.14 17.79 6.34
N PHE A 273 -12.87 17.22 7.29
CA PHE A 273 -14.31 17.45 7.39
C PHE A 273 -14.66 18.86 7.86
N SER A 274 -13.83 19.49 8.72
CA SER A 274 -14.01 20.91 9.05
C SER A 274 -13.84 21.81 7.83
N THR A 275 -12.87 21.51 6.97
CA THR A 275 -12.62 22.23 5.72
C THR A 275 -13.74 21.98 4.69
N LEU A 276 -14.24 20.73 4.58
CA LEU A 276 -15.39 20.40 3.72
C LEU A 276 -16.68 21.11 4.21
N GLY A 277 -16.90 21.21 5.51
CA GLY A 277 -18.03 21.94 6.08
C GLY A 277 -17.98 23.44 5.75
N TYR A 278 -16.79 24.04 5.79
CA TYR A 278 -16.58 25.41 5.34
C TYR A 278 -16.91 25.57 3.83
N LEU A 279 -16.37 24.68 3.01
CA LEU A 279 -16.64 24.72 1.56
C LEU A 279 -18.12 24.50 1.24
N ALA A 280 -18.80 23.61 1.94
CA ALA A 280 -20.24 23.36 1.84
C ALA A 280 -21.04 24.64 2.10
N MET A 281 -20.72 25.35 3.18
CA MET A 281 -21.37 26.59 3.53
C MET A 281 -21.04 27.70 2.53
N SER A 282 -19.80 27.84 2.08
CA SER A 282 -19.38 28.91 1.16
C SER A 282 -19.93 28.74 -0.26
N THR A 283 -20.18 27.50 -0.69
CA THR A 283 -20.74 27.16 -2.01
C THR A 283 -22.24 26.90 -1.97
N ASN A 284 -22.85 26.99 -0.80
CA ASN A 284 -24.27 26.64 -0.56
C ASN A 284 -24.66 25.24 -1.10
N GLN A 285 -23.77 24.27 -0.88
CA GLN A 285 -23.96 22.87 -1.27
C GLN A 285 -23.89 21.97 -0.04
N PRO A 286 -24.61 20.84 -0.01
CA PRO A 286 -24.47 19.88 1.08
C PRO A 286 -23.09 19.20 1.05
N VAL A 287 -22.55 18.86 2.23
CA VAL A 287 -21.22 18.22 2.37
C VAL A 287 -21.07 16.98 1.50
N ASN A 288 -22.14 16.19 1.33
CA ASN A 288 -22.15 14.98 0.52
C ASN A 288 -21.98 15.20 -1.00
N ASN A 289 -22.18 16.39 -1.51
CA ASN A 289 -21.97 16.70 -2.93
C ASN A 289 -20.57 17.23 -3.23
N ILE A 290 -19.81 17.58 -2.19
CA ILE A 290 -18.51 18.25 -2.33
C ILE A 290 -17.35 17.26 -2.23
N ALA A 291 -17.51 16.21 -1.40
CA ALA A 291 -16.43 15.28 -1.17
C ALA A 291 -16.13 14.44 -2.42
N GLY A 292 -14.91 14.56 -2.92
CA GLY A 292 -14.38 13.72 -4.01
C GLY A 292 -13.58 12.54 -3.48
N ALA A 293 -13.30 11.59 -4.36
CA ALA A 293 -12.52 10.40 -4.04
C ALA A 293 -11.04 10.58 -4.42
N GLY A 294 -10.17 9.88 -3.68
CA GLY A 294 -8.76 9.67 -4.05
C GLY A 294 -8.00 10.98 -4.32
N VAL A 295 -7.32 11.01 -5.47
CA VAL A 295 -6.51 12.17 -5.90
C VAL A 295 -7.31 13.46 -6.06
N GLY A 296 -8.62 13.35 -6.38
CA GLY A 296 -9.51 14.50 -6.48
C GLY A 296 -9.68 15.24 -5.15
N LEU A 297 -9.72 14.52 -4.03
CA LEU A 297 -9.78 15.14 -2.71
C LEU A 297 -8.51 15.98 -2.44
N ALA A 298 -7.33 15.42 -2.69
CA ALA A 298 -6.06 16.08 -2.38
C ALA A 298 -5.70 17.22 -3.36
N PHE A 299 -6.00 17.06 -4.66
CA PHE A 299 -5.50 17.96 -5.70
C PHE A 299 -6.58 18.84 -6.36
N VAL A 300 -7.84 18.67 -5.99
CA VAL A 300 -8.94 19.56 -6.43
C VAL A 300 -9.64 20.16 -5.23
N ILE A 301 -10.20 19.35 -4.33
CA ILE A 301 -11.07 19.84 -3.26
C ILE A 301 -10.30 20.62 -2.20
N TYR A 302 -9.15 20.11 -1.73
CA TYR A 302 -8.32 20.88 -0.81
C TYR A 302 -7.79 22.19 -1.42
N PRO A 303 -7.25 22.20 -2.66
CA PRO A 303 -6.95 23.45 -3.36
C PRO A 303 -8.13 24.41 -3.45
N THR A 304 -9.35 23.93 -3.74
CA THR A 304 -10.57 24.77 -3.72
C THR A 304 -10.80 25.39 -2.34
N ALA A 305 -10.71 24.57 -1.31
CA ALA A 305 -10.89 25.05 0.06
C ALA A 305 -9.83 26.09 0.45
N ILE A 306 -8.56 25.83 0.11
CA ILE A 306 -7.43 26.75 0.37
C ILE A 306 -7.64 28.09 -0.34
N ALA A 307 -8.05 28.08 -1.63
CA ALA A 307 -8.30 29.29 -2.41
C ALA A 307 -9.46 30.14 -1.87
N ASN A 308 -10.41 29.52 -1.16
CA ASN A 308 -11.54 30.21 -0.55
C ASN A 308 -11.31 30.63 0.90
N LEU A 309 -10.15 30.33 1.51
CA LEU A 309 -9.88 30.70 2.90
C LEU A 309 -9.88 32.22 3.09
N PRO A 310 -10.49 32.74 4.16
CA PRO A 310 -10.39 34.13 4.51
C PRO A 310 -8.96 34.50 4.99
N GLY A 311 -8.47 35.66 4.63
CA GLY A 311 -7.13 36.17 5.01
C GLY A 311 -6.26 36.59 3.81
N GLY A 312 -6.80 36.49 2.60
CA GLY A 312 -6.14 36.97 1.38
C GLY A 312 -5.04 36.02 0.85
N ILE A 313 -4.48 36.37 -0.30
CA ILE A 313 -3.60 35.54 -1.11
C ILE A 313 -2.35 35.06 -0.36
N VAL A 314 -1.77 35.90 0.50
CA VAL A 314 -0.56 35.55 1.27
C VAL A 314 -0.86 34.43 2.26
N PHE A 315 -1.98 34.54 2.99
CA PHE A 315 -2.40 33.49 3.95
C PHE A 315 -2.77 32.22 3.24
N GLN A 316 -3.53 32.27 2.14
CA GLN A 316 -3.87 31.14 1.31
C GLN A 316 -2.63 30.42 0.76
N SER A 317 -1.62 31.20 0.29
CA SER A 317 -0.33 30.66 -0.16
C SER A 317 0.38 29.91 0.97
N LEU A 318 0.42 30.48 2.17
CA LEU A 318 1.07 29.85 3.34
C LEU A 318 0.40 28.52 3.70
N ILE A 319 -0.93 28.49 3.74
CA ILE A 319 -1.69 27.24 4.01
C ILE A 319 -1.47 26.23 2.89
N GLY A 320 -1.45 26.66 1.63
CA GLY A 320 -1.12 25.79 0.49
C GLY A 320 0.27 25.17 0.60
N ILE A 321 1.28 25.97 0.93
CA ILE A 321 2.65 25.49 1.19
C ILE A 321 2.65 24.46 2.32
N PHE A 322 2.00 24.73 3.44
CA PHE A 322 1.93 23.81 4.57
C PHE A 322 1.25 22.48 4.19
N PHE A 323 0.14 22.57 3.46
CA PHE A 323 -0.60 21.39 3.04
C PHE A 323 0.22 20.50 2.09
N PHE A 324 0.80 21.06 1.03
CA PHE A 324 1.54 20.24 0.06
C PHE A 324 2.92 19.80 0.58
N LEU A 325 3.55 20.56 1.47
CA LEU A 325 4.74 20.12 2.19
C LEU A 325 4.42 18.95 3.13
N MET A 326 3.30 19.02 3.84
CA MET A 326 2.80 17.92 4.66
C MET A 326 2.55 16.66 3.80
N LEU A 327 1.86 16.79 2.66
CA LEU A 327 1.61 15.65 1.77
C LEU A 327 2.93 15.04 1.28
N PHE A 328 3.88 15.85 0.85
CA PHE A 328 5.18 15.36 0.37
C PHE A 328 5.95 14.65 1.49
N THR A 329 6.00 15.21 2.69
CA THR A 329 6.73 14.61 3.81
C THR A 329 6.07 13.35 4.35
N LEU A 330 4.73 13.25 4.34
CA LEU A 330 4.02 12.00 4.61
C LEU A 330 4.31 10.93 3.54
N GLY A 331 4.37 11.36 2.28
CA GLY A 331 4.65 10.46 1.17
C GLY A 331 6.08 9.90 1.20
N ILE A 332 7.08 10.71 1.57
CA ILE A 332 8.49 10.30 1.48
C ILE A 332 8.81 9.16 2.46
N ASP A 333 8.21 9.17 3.66
CA ASP A 333 8.41 8.11 4.66
C ASP A 333 7.90 6.76 4.17
N SER A 334 6.69 6.75 3.59
CA SER A 334 6.13 5.54 3.00
C SER A 334 6.94 5.08 1.78
N ALA A 335 7.38 6.00 0.91
CA ALA A 335 8.13 5.66 -0.30
C ALA A 335 9.51 5.05 0.02
N PHE A 336 10.31 5.67 0.90
CA PHE A 336 11.61 5.09 1.22
C PHE A 336 11.50 3.79 2.03
N SER A 337 10.45 3.59 2.82
CA SER A 337 10.23 2.33 3.54
C SER A 337 9.90 1.17 2.60
N LEU A 338 9.10 1.41 1.55
CA LEU A 338 8.86 0.46 0.47
C LEU A 338 10.17 0.07 -0.23
N VAL A 339 10.99 1.06 -0.60
CA VAL A 339 12.29 0.82 -1.24
C VAL A 339 13.24 0.10 -0.30
N GLU A 340 13.24 0.42 1.00
CA GLU A 340 14.05 -0.26 2.01
C GLU A 340 13.71 -1.75 2.13
N ALA A 341 12.42 -2.11 2.08
CA ALA A 341 11.99 -3.50 2.09
C ALA A 341 12.55 -4.27 0.87
N ILE A 342 12.48 -3.65 -0.32
CA ILE A 342 13.00 -4.23 -1.56
C ILE A 342 14.53 -4.38 -1.48
N VAL A 343 15.24 -3.33 -1.05
CA VAL A 343 16.71 -3.34 -0.89
C VAL A 343 17.14 -4.43 0.10
N THR A 344 16.42 -4.56 1.23
CA THR A 344 16.68 -5.61 2.23
C THR A 344 16.49 -7.00 1.64
N GLY A 345 15.41 -7.23 0.89
CA GLY A 345 15.17 -8.50 0.21
C GLY A 345 16.26 -8.85 -0.80
N LEU A 346 16.68 -7.89 -1.64
CA LEU A 346 17.76 -8.08 -2.60
C LEU A 346 19.12 -8.34 -1.91
N LYS A 347 19.44 -7.59 -0.86
CA LYS A 347 20.64 -7.76 -0.07
C LYS A 347 20.72 -9.16 0.56
N ASP A 348 19.63 -9.60 1.18
CA ASP A 348 19.59 -10.88 1.89
C ASP A 348 19.64 -12.06 0.90
N SER A 349 18.89 -11.99 -0.17
CA SER A 349 18.77 -13.09 -1.13
C SER A 349 19.89 -13.16 -2.16
N PHE A 350 20.40 -12.01 -2.66
CA PHE A 350 21.45 -11.98 -3.70
C PHE A 350 22.82 -11.61 -3.17
N LYS A 351 22.94 -11.33 -1.86
CA LYS A 351 24.18 -10.87 -1.24
C LYS A 351 24.74 -9.59 -1.88
N MET A 352 23.85 -8.77 -2.44
CA MET A 352 24.19 -7.48 -3.05
C MET A 352 24.65 -6.49 -1.98
N LYS A 353 25.56 -5.59 -2.36
CA LYS A 353 25.87 -4.42 -1.53
C LYS A 353 24.66 -3.50 -1.48
N ARG A 354 24.42 -2.88 -0.33
CA ARG A 354 23.25 -2.01 -0.10
C ARG A 354 23.16 -0.89 -1.11
N GLU A 355 24.28 -0.20 -1.34
CA GLU A 355 24.35 0.95 -2.25
C GLU A 355 23.97 0.55 -3.68
N THR A 356 24.45 -0.61 -4.12
CA THR A 356 24.16 -1.16 -5.45
C THR A 356 22.68 -1.53 -5.57
N ALA A 357 22.12 -2.18 -4.55
CA ALA A 357 20.70 -2.53 -4.53
C ALA A 357 19.82 -1.26 -4.53
N ALA A 358 20.14 -0.28 -3.68
CA ALA A 358 19.42 0.99 -3.61
C ALA A 358 19.48 1.74 -4.94
N PHE A 359 20.65 1.81 -5.58
CA PHE A 359 20.81 2.46 -6.87
C PHE A 359 19.90 1.82 -7.94
N TRP A 360 19.95 0.49 -8.08
CA TRP A 360 19.18 -0.19 -9.10
C TRP A 360 17.66 -0.11 -8.87
N VAL A 361 17.22 -0.21 -7.61
CA VAL A 361 15.79 -0.07 -7.28
C VAL A 361 15.30 1.33 -7.62
N CYS A 362 16.06 2.37 -7.23
CA CYS A 362 15.67 3.75 -7.53
C CYS A 362 15.73 4.06 -9.03
N PHE A 363 16.76 3.58 -9.74
CA PHE A 363 16.92 3.78 -11.18
C PHE A 363 15.79 3.11 -11.98
N VAL A 364 15.53 1.82 -11.71
CA VAL A 364 14.45 1.08 -12.38
C VAL A 364 13.10 1.70 -12.05
N GLY A 365 12.89 2.08 -10.77
CA GLY A 365 11.66 2.74 -10.35
C GLY A 365 11.43 4.08 -11.05
N PHE A 366 12.46 4.89 -11.20
CA PHE A 366 12.40 6.13 -11.98
C PHE A 366 12.00 5.87 -13.44
N ILE A 367 12.64 4.90 -14.10
CA ILE A 367 12.35 4.56 -15.49
C ILE A 367 10.89 4.07 -15.67
N ILE A 368 10.42 3.18 -14.79
CA ILE A 368 9.02 2.72 -14.85
C ILE A 368 8.06 3.87 -14.51
N GLY A 369 8.44 4.75 -13.58
CA GLY A 369 7.71 5.96 -13.22
C GLY A 369 7.45 6.92 -14.39
N LEU A 370 8.22 6.82 -15.50
CA LEU A 370 7.98 7.63 -16.71
C LEU A 370 6.60 7.37 -17.32
N ILE A 371 6.09 6.13 -17.23
CA ILE A 371 4.75 5.78 -17.72
C ILE A 371 3.70 6.63 -16.97
N TYR A 372 3.80 6.69 -15.65
CA TYR A 372 2.88 7.43 -14.79
C TYR A 372 3.11 8.96 -14.85
N SER A 373 4.29 9.41 -15.31
CA SER A 373 4.61 10.82 -15.55
C SER A 373 4.11 11.34 -16.90
N SER A 374 3.49 10.48 -17.71
CA SER A 374 2.88 10.83 -18.99
C SER A 374 1.48 11.41 -18.81
N LYS A 375 0.92 12.01 -19.88
CA LYS A 375 -0.45 12.57 -19.88
C LYS A 375 -1.52 11.49 -19.64
N GLY A 376 -1.31 10.24 -20.07
CA GLY A 376 -2.18 9.09 -19.79
C GLY A 376 -1.85 8.40 -18.46
N GLY A 377 -0.85 8.90 -17.72
CA GLY A 377 -0.30 8.24 -16.54
C GLY A 377 -1.29 8.04 -15.41
N LEU A 378 -2.24 8.97 -15.21
CA LEU A 378 -3.28 8.84 -14.18
C LEU A 378 -4.16 7.60 -14.41
N TYR A 379 -4.53 7.29 -15.64
CA TYR A 379 -5.36 6.11 -15.95
C TYR A 379 -4.63 4.81 -15.59
N TRP A 380 -3.35 4.72 -15.96
CA TRP A 380 -2.52 3.55 -15.63
C TRP A 380 -2.27 3.42 -14.14
N LEU A 381 -2.06 4.55 -13.45
CA LEU A 381 -1.93 4.58 -11.99
C LEU A 381 -3.19 4.01 -11.33
N ASP A 382 -4.36 4.49 -11.74
CA ASP A 382 -5.64 4.08 -11.15
C ASP A 382 -5.90 2.57 -11.35
N VAL A 383 -5.65 2.06 -12.57
CA VAL A 383 -5.77 0.63 -12.86
C VAL A 383 -4.78 -0.19 -12.03
N VAL A 384 -3.50 0.18 -12.01
CA VAL A 384 -2.47 -0.59 -11.28
C VAL A 384 -2.69 -0.52 -9.77
N ASP A 385 -3.07 0.64 -9.21
CA ASP A 385 -3.38 0.78 -7.78
C ASP A 385 -4.51 -0.14 -7.36
N HIS A 386 -5.59 -0.17 -8.14
CA HIS A 386 -6.73 -1.07 -7.88
C HIS A 386 -6.28 -2.53 -7.70
N TRP A 387 -5.46 -3.04 -8.63
CA TRP A 387 -5.01 -4.43 -8.61
C TRP A 387 -3.91 -4.72 -7.60
N MET A 388 -3.04 -3.76 -7.31
CA MET A 388 -2.01 -3.94 -6.28
C MET A 388 -2.61 -4.03 -4.88
N ASN A 389 -3.74 -3.37 -4.62
CA ASN A 389 -4.50 -3.59 -3.38
C ASN A 389 -4.95 -5.06 -3.22
N TRP A 390 -5.33 -5.74 -4.32
CA TRP A 390 -5.62 -7.18 -4.26
C TRP A 390 -4.36 -8.01 -3.97
N GLY A 391 -3.24 -7.63 -4.59
CA GLY A 391 -1.94 -8.23 -4.32
C GLY A 391 -1.59 -8.24 -2.84
N LEU A 392 -1.78 -7.12 -2.15
CA LEU A 392 -1.55 -7.01 -0.71
C LEU A 392 -2.46 -7.94 0.12
N ILE A 393 -3.75 -8.01 -0.23
CA ILE A 393 -4.71 -8.90 0.45
C ILE A 393 -4.27 -10.37 0.27
N ILE A 394 -3.81 -10.75 -0.93
CA ILE A 394 -3.29 -12.09 -1.20
C ILE A 394 -2.05 -12.38 -0.35
N VAL A 395 -1.10 -11.43 -0.24
CA VAL A 395 0.09 -11.61 0.62
C VAL A 395 -0.31 -11.84 2.07
N GLY A 396 -1.16 -10.99 2.63
CA GLY A 396 -1.58 -11.11 4.03
C GLY A 396 -2.37 -12.41 4.31
N LEU A 397 -3.17 -12.86 3.34
CA LEU A 397 -3.85 -14.15 3.43
C LEU A 397 -2.85 -15.31 3.45
N LEU A 398 -1.88 -15.30 2.54
CA LEU A 398 -0.84 -16.33 2.47
C LEU A 398 0.03 -16.35 3.73
N GLU A 399 0.37 -15.19 4.27
CA GLU A 399 1.10 -15.04 5.52
C GLU A 399 0.32 -15.61 6.70
N ALA A 400 -0.92 -15.18 6.89
CA ALA A 400 -1.77 -15.67 7.99
C ALA A 400 -1.97 -17.19 7.91
N ILE A 401 -2.22 -17.73 6.72
CA ILE A 401 -2.39 -19.18 6.52
C ILE A 401 -1.06 -19.92 6.79
N LEU A 402 0.08 -19.41 6.28
CA LEU A 402 1.37 -20.05 6.50
C LEU A 402 1.68 -20.21 7.99
N ILE A 403 1.51 -19.12 8.77
CA ILE A 403 1.86 -19.12 10.19
C ILE A 403 0.83 -19.87 11.02
N ALA A 404 -0.45 -19.69 10.76
CA ALA A 404 -1.50 -20.23 11.63
C ALA A 404 -1.81 -21.72 11.38
N TRP A 405 -1.55 -22.23 10.16
CA TRP A 405 -1.97 -23.56 9.75
C TRP A 405 -0.80 -24.49 9.37
N PHE A 406 0.34 -23.93 8.96
CA PHE A 406 1.52 -24.68 8.54
C PHE A 406 2.71 -24.52 9.46
N PHE A 407 2.59 -23.70 10.51
CA PHE A 407 3.58 -23.52 11.56
C PHE A 407 2.89 -23.59 12.94
N ASP A 408 3.65 -23.63 14.02
CA ASP A 408 3.09 -23.67 15.38
C ASP A 408 2.81 -22.25 15.90
N ILE A 409 1.60 -21.73 15.64
CA ILE A 409 1.17 -20.41 16.10
C ILE A 409 1.19 -20.25 17.64
N LYS A 410 1.04 -21.37 18.40
CA LYS A 410 1.14 -21.32 19.86
C LYS A 410 2.58 -21.10 20.32
N ALA A 411 3.55 -21.72 19.61
CA ALA A 411 4.96 -21.46 19.85
C ALA A 411 5.32 -20.01 19.50
N VAL A 412 4.78 -19.46 18.39
CA VAL A 412 4.94 -18.04 18.02
C VAL A 412 4.40 -17.12 19.13
N SER A 413 3.17 -17.36 19.60
CA SER A 413 2.58 -16.56 20.71
C SER A 413 3.45 -16.60 21.96
N LYS A 414 3.92 -17.78 22.35
CA LYS A 414 4.79 -17.94 23.53
C LYS A 414 6.14 -17.23 23.38
N ASP A 415 6.71 -17.26 22.17
CA ASP A 415 7.99 -16.59 21.87
C ASP A 415 7.82 -15.06 21.91
N ILE A 416 6.75 -14.51 21.34
CA ILE A 416 6.39 -13.08 21.45
C ILE A 416 6.20 -12.69 22.92
N ASP A 417 5.48 -13.49 23.69
CA ASP A 417 5.22 -13.24 25.11
C ASP A 417 6.50 -13.28 25.96
N SER A 418 7.52 -14.02 25.52
CA SER A 418 8.79 -14.08 26.27
C SER A 418 9.52 -12.73 26.34
N THR A 419 9.34 -11.87 25.35
CA THR A 419 10.01 -10.57 25.21
C THR A 419 9.09 -9.37 25.36
N SER A 420 7.76 -9.58 25.36
CA SER A 420 6.77 -8.49 25.37
C SER A 420 6.22 -8.24 26.78
N GLU A 421 6.04 -6.95 27.14
CA GLU A 421 5.37 -6.54 28.38
C GLU A 421 3.86 -6.86 28.30
N ILE A 422 3.22 -6.49 27.19
CA ILE A 422 1.82 -6.81 26.92
C ILE A 422 1.76 -8.23 26.35
N LYS A 423 1.18 -9.17 27.13
CA LYS A 423 1.09 -10.57 26.70
C LYS A 423 -0.01 -10.75 25.65
N LEU A 424 0.28 -11.61 24.67
CA LEU A 424 -0.73 -12.12 23.75
C LEU A 424 -1.62 -13.12 24.53
N ASN A 425 -2.89 -13.14 24.18
CA ASN A 425 -3.83 -14.08 24.74
C ASN A 425 -4.39 -15.00 23.65
N GLY A 426 -5.26 -15.92 24.03
CA GLY A 426 -5.93 -16.81 23.08
C GLY A 426 -6.69 -16.08 21.97
N PHE A 427 -7.08 -14.83 22.20
CA PHE A 427 -7.72 -13.98 21.20
C PHE A 427 -6.79 -13.65 20.02
N TRP A 428 -5.50 -13.39 20.26
CA TRP A 428 -4.54 -13.14 19.17
C TRP A 428 -4.44 -14.37 18.24
N ILE A 429 -4.31 -15.57 18.85
CA ILE A 429 -4.27 -16.82 18.09
C ILE A 429 -5.56 -17.00 17.27
N PHE A 430 -6.73 -16.75 17.89
CA PHE A 430 -8.02 -16.83 17.22
C PHE A 430 -8.13 -15.81 16.08
N ALA A 431 -7.68 -14.58 16.30
CA ALA A 431 -7.70 -13.52 15.32
C ALA A 431 -6.85 -13.85 14.08
N VAL A 432 -5.59 -14.25 14.26
CA VAL A 432 -4.67 -14.59 13.14
C VAL A 432 -5.11 -15.87 12.44
N LYS A 433 -5.63 -16.86 13.20
CA LYS A 433 -5.97 -18.18 12.64
C LYS A 433 -7.30 -18.21 11.91
N TYR A 434 -8.28 -17.44 12.36
CA TYR A 434 -9.65 -17.53 11.87
C TYR A 434 -10.18 -16.19 11.33
N ILE A 435 -10.17 -15.12 12.14
CA ILE A 435 -10.77 -13.84 11.73
C ILE A 435 -10.08 -13.29 10.50
N THR A 436 -8.76 -13.14 10.55
CA THR A 436 -7.98 -12.57 9.45
C THR A 436 -8.15 -13.33 8.13
N PRO A 437 -7.95 -14.66 8.05
CA PRO A 437 -8.17 -15.39 6.81
C PRO A 437 -9.60 -15.31 6.29
N ILE A 438 -10.61 -15.42 7.17
CA ILE A 438 -12.02 -15.36 6.77
C ILE A 438 -12.32 -14.00 6.13
N VAL A 439 -11.90 -12.90 6.77
CA VAL A 439 -12.16 -11.55 6.25
C VAL A 439 -11.41 -11.32 4.93
N LEU A 440 -10.13 -11.71 4.84
CA LEU A 440 -9.37 -11.53 3.62
C LEU A 440 -9.90 -12.37 2.46
N ILE A 441 -10.36 -13.60 2.72
CA ILE A 441 -11.04 -14.44 1.72
C ILE A 441 -12.36 -13.78 1.30
N ALA A 442 -13.18 -13.32 2.24
CA ALA A 442 -14.44 -12.64 1.93
C ALA A 442 -14.19 -11.39 1.07
N THR A 443 -13.14 -10.61 1.40
CA THR A 443 -12.76 -9.44 0.61
C THR A 443 -12.34 -9.83 -0.81
N LEU A 444 -11.50 -10.85 -0.98
CA LEU A 444 -11.06 -11.31 -2.31
C LEU A 444 -12.24 -11.84 -3.13
N VAL A 445 -13.12 -12.64 -2.53
CA VAL A 445 -14.31 -13.18 -3.21
C VAL A 445 -15.24 -12.04 -3.65
N THR A 446 -15.48 -11.08 -2.77
CA THR A 446 -16.32 -9.91 -3.10
C THR A 446 -15.68 -9.06 -4.21
N ASN A 447 -14.37 -8.84 -4.15
CA ASN A 447 -13.65 -8.09 -5.18
C ASN A 447 -13.75 -8.80 -6.54
N VAL A 448 -13.49 -10.11 -6.59
CA VAL A 448 -13.60 -10.91 -7.83
C VAL A 448 -15.04 -10.87 -8.36
N TYR A 449 -16.04 -11.06 -7.50
CA TYR A 449 -17.44 -11.00 -7.88
C TYR A 449 -17.83 -9.64 -8.47
N ASN A 450 -17.41 -8.56 -7.82
CA ASN A 450 -17.68 -7.20 -8.29
C ASN A 450 -17.00 -6.93 -9.63
N GLU A 451 -15.74 -7.33 -9.79
CA GLU A 451 -14.94 -7.10 -11.00
C GLU A 451 -15.53 -7.83 -12.22
N ILE A 452 -16.02 -9.07 -12.03
CA ILE A 452 -16.67 -9.85 -13.10
C ILE A 452 -17.99 -9.21 -13.53
N ASN A 453 -18.80 -8.74 -12.57
CA ASN A 453 -20.12 -8.17 -12.87
C ASN A 453 -20.04 -6.72 -13.36
N LYS A 454 -19.06 -5.96 -12.87
CA LYS A 454 -18.87 -4.56 -13.22
C LYS A 454 -17.37 -4.25 -13.25
N PRO A 455 -16.73 -4.35 -14.43
CA PRO A 455 -15.32 -4.05 -14.58
C PRO A 455 -14.93 -2.69 -14.02
N TYR A 456 -13.79 -2.62 -13.35
CA TYR A 456 -13.34 -1.44 -12.61
C TYR A 456 -13.27 -0.17 -13.48
N GLY A 457 -13.77 0.93 -12.93
CA GLY A 457 -13.62 2.29 -13.48
C GLY A 457 -14.20 2.52 -14.86
N GLY A 458 -14.90 1.54 -15.47
CA GLY A 458 -15.36 1.61 -16.86
C GLY A 458 -14.21 1.55 -17.88
N TYR A 459 -13.02 1.13 -17.45
CA TYR A 459 -11.85 0.97 -18.30
C TYR A 459 -12.04 -0.16 -19.32
N PRO A 460 -11.40 -0.07 -20.51
CA PRO A 460 -11.40 -1.15 -21.48
C PRO A 460 -10.81 -2.44 -20.88
N ILE A 461 -11.40 -3.60 -21.19
CA ILE A 461 -11.00 -4.90 -20.62
C ILE A 461 -9.50 -5.18 -20.82
N TRP A 462 -8.93 -4.83 -21.98
CA TRP A 462 -7.51 -5.05 -22.25
C TRP A 462 -6.60 -4.29 -21.25
N SER A 463 -6.97 -3.09 -20.81
CA SER A 463 -6.17 -2.32 -19.84
C SER A 463 -6.27 -2.93 -18.44
N LEU A 464 -7.45 -3.44 -18.05
CA LEU A 464 -7.64 -4.20 -16.82
C LEU A 464 -6.87 -5.54 -16.86
N MET A 465 -6.75 -6.15 -18.03
CA MET A 465 -5.91 -7.34 -18.20
C MET A 465 -4.43 -7.01 -18.04
N ILE A 466 -3.90 -6.00 -18.74
CA ILE A 466 -2.46 -5.67 -18.73
C ILE A 466 -2.05 -5.11 -17.37
N GLY A 467 -2.73 -4.08 -16.87
CA GLY A 467 -2.39 -3.40 -15.60
C GLY A 467 -2.87 -4.16 -14.36
N GLY A 468 -3.69 -5.20 -14.54
CA GLY A 468 -4.32 -5.98 -13.49
C GLY A 468 -3.94 -7.45 -13.48
N TRP A 469 -4.77 -8.28 -14.10
CA TRP A 469 -4.63 -9.74 -14.02
C TRP A 469 -3.28 -10.26 -14.49
N ILE A 470 -2.81 -9.82 -15.66
CA ILE A 470 -1.51 -10.23 -16.20
C ILE A 470 -0.40 -9.80 -15.24
N LEU A 471 -0.48 -8.58 -14.71
CA LEU A 471 0.52 -8.05 -13.80
C LEU A 471 0.60 -8.88 -12.50
N ILE A 472 -0.52 -9.14 -11.81
CA ILE A 472 -0.56 -9.95 -10.59
C ILE A 472 -0.03 -11.37 -10.86
N ILE A 473 -0.51 -12.00 -11.93
CA ILE A 473 -0.08 -13.34 -12.29
C ILE A 473 1.42 -13.37 -12.58
N THR A 474 1.93 -12.37 -13.31
CA THR A 474 3.37 -12.23 -13.61
C THR A 474 4.20 -12.10 -12.33
N LEU A 475 3.77 -11.22 -11.40
CA LEU A 475 4.44 -11.06 -10.12
C LEU A 475 4.46 -12.37 -9.30
N MET A 476 3.36 -13.11 -9.28
CA MET A 476 3.28 -14.40 -8.60
C MET A 476 4.22 -15.42 -9.22
N PHE A 477 4.25 -15.53 -10.56
CA PHE A 477 5.15 -16.46 -11.26
C PHE A 477 6.62 -16.05 -11.10
N ALA A 478 6.94 -14.76 -11.15
CA ALA A 478 8.27 -14.25 -10.87
C ALA A 478 8.72 -14.59 -9.45
N ALA A 479 7.84 -14.45 -8.47
CA ALA A 479 8.10 -14.82 -7.09
C ALA A 479 8.42 -16.33 -6.94
N PHE A 480 7.66 -17.20 -7.60
CA PHE A 480 7.95 -18.63 -7.63
C PHE A 480 9.28 -18.95 -8.36
N ALA A 481 9.61 -18.24 -9.42
CA ALA A 481 10.88 -18.44 -10.13
C ALA A 481 12.07 -18.00 -9.25
N LEU A 482 11.96 -16.86 -8.57
CA LEU A 482 13.00 -16.35 -7.68
C LEU A 482 13.22 -17.24 -6.45
N GLN A 483 12.16 -17.82 -5.89
CA GLN A 483 12.25 -18.81 -4.81
C GLN A 483 13.12 -20.01 -5.19
N ASN A 484 12.96 -20.51 -6.41
CA ASN A 484 13.59 -21.77 -6.87
C ASN A 484 14.94 -21.55 -7.56
N ARG A 485 15.49 -20.33 -7.56
CA ARG A 485 16.70 -19.99 -8.33
C ARG A 485 17.90 -20.91 -8.09
N GLY A 486 18.13 -21.34 -6.85
CA GLY A 486 19.24 -22.27 -6.49
C GLY A 486 19.02 -23.70 -7.02
N GLU A 487 17.79 -24.18 -6.94
CA GLU A 487 17.40 -25.49 -7.46
C GLU A 487 17.33 -25.51 -8.99
N TYR A 488 16.88 -24.38 -9.60
CA TYR A 488 16.70 -24.27 -11.06
C TYR A 488 18.04 -24.36 -11.82
N SER A 489 19.13 -23.90 -11.24
CA SER A 489 20.44 -23.91 -11.89
C SER A 489 21.00 -25.32 -12.07
N GLN A 490 20.61 -26.27 -11.21
CA GLN A 490 21.11 -27.64 -11.16
C GLN A 490 20.14 -28.70 -11.73
N MET A 491 18.91 -28.30 -12.13
CA MET A 491 17.85 -29.26 -12.49
C MET A 491 17.95 -29.75 -13.94
N LYS A 492 18.03 -31.07 -14.13
CA LYS A 492 17.75 -31.71 -15.42
C LYS A 492 16.27 -31.52 -15.78
N GLY A 493 15.97 -31.26 -17.06
CA GLY A 493 14.57 -31.04 -17.52
C GLY A 493 14.01 -29.62 -17.32
N LYS A 494 14.88 -28.61 -17.19
CA LYS A 494 14.50 -27.19 -17.04
C LYS A 494 13.47 -26.71 -18.06
N PHE A 495 13.68 -27.07 -19.32
CA PHE A 495 12.83 -26.64 -20.43
C PHE A 495 11.39 -27.17 -20.33
N ALA A 496 11.22 -28.46 -20.05
CA ALA A 496 9.89 -29.04 -19.93
C ALA A 496 9.12 -28.50 -18.71
N ARG A 497 9.82 -28.23 -17.59
CA ARG A 497 9.20 -27.56 -16.43
C ARG A 497 8.81 -26.13 -16.77
N PHE A 498 9.65 -25.40 -17.48
CA PHE A 498 9.34 -24.05 -17.97
C PHE A 498 8.08 -24.07 -18.84
N ILE A 499 7.93 -25.02 -19.76
CA ILE A 499 6.72 -25.19 -20.56
C ILE A 499 5.50 -25.45 -19.67
N GLY A 500 5.60 -26.32 -18.66
CA GLY A 500 4.49 -26.57 -17.74
C GLY A 500 4.05 -25.31 -16.99
N TRP A 501 5.00 -24.52 -16.53
CA TRP A 501 4.71 -23.20 -15.91
C TRP A 501 4.11 -22.22 -16.91
N LEU A 502 4.61 -22.18 -18.14
CA LEU A 502 4.09 -21.29 -19.19
C LEU A 502 2.64 -21.63 -19.56
N ILE A 503 2.29 -22.92 -19.61
CA ILE A 503 0.91 -23.37 -19.84
C ILE A 503 -0.02 -22.92 -18.71
N MET A 504 0.40 -23.08 -17.45
CA MET A 504 -0.39 -22.60 -16.31
C MET A 504 -0.55 -21.08 -16.34
N TYR A 505 0.50 -20.34 -16.63
CA TYR A 505 0.49 -18.89 -16.76
C TYR A 505 -0.47 -18.41 -17.86
N ALA A 506 -0.32 -18.96 -19.07
CA ALA A 506 -1.19 -18.63 -20.20
C ALA A 506 -2.66 -19.03 -19.91
N GLY A 507 -2.88 -20.18 -19.29
CA GLY A 507 -4.21 -20.64 -18.92
C GLY A 507 -4.88 -19.73 -17.90
N LEU A 508 -4.16 -19.22 -16.90
CA LEU A 508 -4.69 -18.25 -15.95
C LEU A 508 -5.08 -16.93 -16.63
N ILE A 509 -4.22 -16.42 -17.52
CA ILE A 509 -4.53 -15.20 -18.27
C ILE A 509 -5.80 -15.37 -19.11
N LEU A 510 -5.90 -16.48 -19.87
CA LEU A 510 -7.08 -16.77 -20.68
C LEU A 510 -8.32 -16.95 -19.80
N THR A 511 -8.20 -17.59 -18.64
CA THR A 511 -9.31 -17.74 -17.68
C THR A 511 -9.92 -16.40 -17.33
N PHE A 512 -9.11 -15.42 -16.91
CA PHE A 512 -9.60 -14.11 -16.52
C PHE A 512 -10.10 -13.27 -17.72
N TYR A 513 -9.50 -13.42 -18.89
CA TYR A 513 -10.02 -12.79 -20.11
C TYR A 513 -11.44 -13.31 -20.43
N PHE A 514 -11.65 -14.62 -20.37
CA PHE A 514 -12.96 -15.21 -20.63
C PHE A 514 -13.99 -14.99 -19.53
N PHE A 515 -13.60 -14.65 -18.31
CA PHE A 515 -14.55 -14.18 -17.30
C PHE A 515 -15.27 -12.90 -17.70
N TYR A 516 -14.64 -12.02 -18.49
CA TYR A 516 -15.28 -10.80 -18.99
C TYR A 516 -16.09 -11.02 -20.28
N THR A 517 -15.78 -12.05 -21.06
CA THR A 517 -16.25 -12.16 -22.46
C THR A 517 -17.10 -13.38 -22.73
N SER A 518 -17.23 -14.32 -21.79
CA SER A 518 -17.87 -15.60 -22.02
C SER A 518 -18.65 -16.13 -20.80
N PRO A 519 -19.57 -17.08 -20.98
CA PRO A 519 -20.25 -17.74 -19.86
C PRO A 519 -19.27 -18.41 -18.88
N VAL A 520 -19.60 -18.38 -17.58
CA VAL A 520 -18.72 -18.78 -16.45
C VAL A 520 -18.10 -20.19 -16.60
N HIS A 521 -18.79 -21.13 -17.26
CA HIS A 521 -18.25 -22.50 -17.45
C HIS A 521 -17.02 -22.56 -18.36
N ILE A 522 -16.87 -21.64 -19.34
CA ILE A 522 -15.70 -21.61 -20.24
C ILE A 522 -14.41 -21.29 -19.49
N PRO A 523 -14.32 -20.16 -18.72
CA PRO A 523 -13.13 -19.89 -17.94
C PRO A 523 -12.79 -20.97 -16.92
N LEU A 524 -13.78 -21.59 -16.28
CA LEU A 524 -13.53 -22.70 -15.34
C LEU A 524 -12.92 -23.93 -16.02
N ILE A 525 -13.35 -24.28 -17.23
CA ILE A 525 -12.76 -25.38 -18.02
C ILE A 525 -11.30 -25.06 -18.39
N ILE A 526 -11.03 -23.82 -18.82
CA ILE A 526 -9.67 -23.38 -19.18
C ILE A 526 -8.76 -23.42 -17.95
N LEU A 527 -9.23 -22.94 -16.80
CA LEU A 527 -8.50 -22.98 -15.54
C LEU A 527 -8.16 -24.42 -15.15
N ALA A 528 -9.16 -25.29 -15.10
CA ALA A 528 -8.97 -26.69 -14.72
C ALA A 528 -8.01 -27.40 -15.69
N GLY A 529 -8.22 -27.25 -16.99
CA GLY A 529 -7.39 -27.87 -18.03
C GLY A 529 -5.93 -27.40 -17.96
N SER A 530 -5.70 -26.11 -17.88
CA SER A 530 -4.32 -25.54 -17.84
C SER A 530 -3.57 -25.93 -16.57
N LEU A 531 -4.25 -25.95 -15.41
CA LEU A 531 -3.65 -26.39 -14.15
C LEU A 531 -3.31 -27.89 -14.18
N VAL A 532 -4.24 -28.74 -14.62
CA VAL A 532 -4.01 -30.18 -14.72
C VAL A 532 -2.85 -30.49 -15.66
N VAL A 533 -2.86 -29.94 -16.88
CA VAL A 533 -1.80 -30.19 -17.87
C VAL A 533 -0.46 -29.65 -17.38
N GLY A 534 -0.41 -28.42 -16.87
CA GLY A 534 0.83 -27.82 -16.37
C GLY A 534 1.41 -28.60 -15.17
N ILE A 535 0.58 -29.00 -14.20
CA ILE A 535 0.99 -29.80 -13.05
C ILE A 535 1.49 -31.19 -13.49
N LEU A 536 0.80 -31.85 -14.42
CA LEU A 536 1.22 -33.15 -14.93
C LEU A 536 2.59 -33.08 -15.62
N ILE A 537 2.84 -32.05 -16.44
CA ILE A 537 4.15 -31.85 -17.07
C ILE A 537 5.23 -31.62 -16.01
N VAL A 538 5.01 -30.75 -15.04
CA VAL A 538 5.99 -30.47 -13.98
C VAL A 538 6.27 -31.73 -13.14
N ARG A 539 5.23 -32.51 -12.78
CA ARG A 539 5.37 -33.74 -12.00
C ARG A 539 6.02 -34.89 -12.79
N SER A 540 5.67 -35.06 -14.06
CA SER A 540 6.26 -36.12 -14.91
C SER A 540 7.76 -35.92 -15.08
N VAL A 541 8.17 -34.70 -15.32
CA VAL A 541 9.60 -34.34 -15.42
C VAL A 541 10.31 -34.58 -14.09
N ARG A 542 9.68 -34.24 -12.97
CA ARG A 542 10.24 -34.49 -11.64
C ARG A 542 10.46 -35.96 -11.39
N LYS A 543 9.44 -36.83 -11.61
CA LYS A 543 9.54 -38.27 -11.43
C LYS A 543 10.62 -38.90 -12.34
N LYS A 544 10.71 -38.49 -13.61
CA LYS A 544 11.70 -39.01 -14.56
C LYS A 544 13.14 -38.74 -14.13
N TYR A 545 13.41 -37.63 -13.47
CA TYR A 545 14.77 -37.23 -13.08
C TYR A 545 15.11 -37.55 -11.62
N GLU A 546 14.14 -37.74 -10.72
CA GLU A 546 14.36 -38.29 -9.37
C GLU A 546 14.56 -39.82 -9.38
N ALA A 547 14.06 -40.54 -10.41
CA ALA A 547 14.26 -41.96 -10.58
C ALA A 547 15.63 -42.33 -11.21
N VAL A 548 16.39 -41.34 -11.69
CA VAL A 548 17.70 -41.51 -12.33
C VAL A 548 18.84 -40.98 -11.43
N ALA A 549 18.52 -40.35 -10.30
CA ALA A 549 19.46 -39.91 -9.27
C ALA A 549 19.43 -40.83 -8.06
#